data_5619e98ebdc79052666eda2d4cc27f95
#
_entry.id   5619e98ebdc79052666eda2d4cc27f95
#
_cell.length_a   1.000
_cell.length_b   1.000
_cell.length_c   1.000
_cell.angle_alpha   90.00
_cell.angle_beta   90.00
_cell.angle_gamma   90.00
#
_symmetry.space_group_name_H-M   'P 1'
#
loop_
_entity.id
_entity.type
_entity.pdbx_description
1 polymer ?
#
loop_
_entity_poly.entity_id
_entity_poly.type
_entity_poly.pdbx_seq_one_letter_code
_entity_poly.pdbx_strand_id
1 'polypeptide(L)'
;MSKFSILNKSNKKVDAKSGGQTEKEGAIHIDKDFTHAMITGQTGCGKTTSAILPIMDDRIKSGYGLLTFDYKGGEHFKIKYLAKKHKRLKDVVMINVPWGERINITAEASEKLLQNFFKLSFGGKNDPFWANMATGIALKSISLLASIDEFNKSGFCELMRGRLEDATPNIKNLFKHTQAISNFRVFYDTVKEYKNYIRNGSDVLKSFQNFKDDPADLRAEVAKNIHKLIALKDKVGSFLETFSEYAYCANHDTREQKEKFYGNYSFMLLALQDLADSKFLNHDGASISSLLNDGKIVIINCAGLKDNATELMINSTLSNLVKRIAKSDKNPVSVFIDEAQRVLNGSTDLYADVLREAKVELILAFQNEDILKQSIGGEARYKELVGNLSHQYFFKNSQKQYADGANRDFSKLSSFEYYHEGQIYKAKPMFIKENDLLKAELAFQKLHNIASAYTTENIAEDEVLIYNEELYRANNSFICKRISDGSIRQVIYLNERTKNELDELFESDEYLYIA
;
A
#
# COMPACT_ATOMS: atom_id res chain seq x y z
N MET A 1 18.27 -14.81 25.57
CA MET A 1 19.65 -14.31 25.32
C MET A 1 19.93 -14.47 23.84
N SER A 2 19.72 -13.42 23.07
CA SER A 2 20.00 -13.42 21.63
C SER A 2 21.49 -13.21 21.41
N LYS A 3 22.10 -14.09 20.64
CA LYS A 3 23.53 -13.97 20.28
C LYS A 3 23.62 -13.16 18.99
N PHE A 4 24.29 -12.03 19.06
CA PHE A 4 24.73 -11.30 17.87
C PHE A 4 25.56 -12.21 16.97
N SER A 5 25.10 -12.51 15.76
CA SER A 5 25.92 -13.16 14.75
C SER A 5 26.58 -12.10 13.86
N ILE A 6 27.80 -11.75 14.20
CA ILE A 6 28.66 -10.98 13.33
C ILE A 6 29.37 -11.98 12.45
N LEU A 7 29.10 -11.98 11.15
CA LEU A 7 29.89 -12.76 10.19
C LEU A 7 31.24 -12.11 10.01
N ASN A 8 32.19 -12.45 10.87
CA ASN A 8 33.62 -12.21 10.63
C ASN A 8 34.44 -13.43 10.98
N LYS A 9 35.20 -13.90 10.02
CA LYS A 9 36.28 -14.86 10.21
C LYS A 9 37.51 -14.13 10.75
N SER A 10 37.52 -13.76 12.03
CA SER A 10 38.76 -13.58 12.79
C SER A 10 38.43 -13.49 14.28
N ASN A 11 38.63 -14.59 14.99
CA ASN A 11 38.60 -14.63 16.44
C ASN A 11 39.82 -13.85 16.99
N LYS A 12 39.57 -12.61 17.46
CA LYS A 12 40.42 -12.00 18.49
C LYS A 12 39.55 -11.74 19.71
N LYS A 13 39.86 -12.42 20.81
CA LYS A 13 39.33 -12.10 22.13
C LYS A 13 39.65 -10.63 22.43
N VAL A 14 38.63 -9.85 22.73
CA VAL A 14 38.78 -8.47 23.20
C VAL A 14 38.46 -8.46 24.68
N ASP A 15 39.43 -8.06 25.49
CA ASP A 15 39.29 -7.86 26.93
C ASP A 15 38.32 -6.68 27.21
N ALA A 16 37.32 -6.95 28.03
CA ALA A 16 36.34 -5.98 28.46
C ALA A 16 36.93 -5.07 29.57
N LYS A 17 37.72 -4.08 29.16
CA LYS A 17 38.08 -2.93 30.05
C LYS A 17 38.41 -1.72 29.18
N SER A 18 37.53 -0.78 29.20
CA SER A 18 37.49 0.59 28.67
C SER A 18 36.44 0.78 27.60
N GLY A 19 35.64 1.85 27.70
CA GLY A 19 34.63 2.25 26.71
C GLY A 19 35.25 2.65 25.36
N GLY A 20 35.93 1.73 24.71
CA GLY A 20 36.57 1.88 23.41
C GLY A 20 35.53 1.56 22.33
N GLN A 21 35.30 2.51 21.45
CA GLN A 21 34.55 2.31 20.22
C GLN A 21 35.28 1.27 19.36
N THR A 22 34.70 0.07 19.18
CA THR A 22 35.26 -0.94 18.28
C THR A 22 34.77 -0.68 16.87
N GLU A 23 35.66 -0.31 15.94
CA GLU A 23 35.36 -0.31 14.50
C GLU A 23 35.22 -1.75 14.03
N LYS A 24 34.04 -2.13 13.54
CA LYS A 24 33.80 -3.41 12.89
C LYS A 24 33.52 -3.17 11.40
N GLU A 25 34.31 -3.86 10.55
CA GLU A 25 34.06 -3.90 9.11
C GLU A 25 32.98 -4.97 8.82
N GLY A 26 31.93 -4.60 8.12
CA GLY A 26 30.88 -5.52 7.66
C GLY A 26 29.46 -4.94 7.76
N ALA A 27 28.51 -5.56 7.09
CA ALA A 27 27.10 -5.26 7.26
C ALA A 27 26.64 -5.69 8.66
N ILE A 28 25.93 -4.83 9.34
CA ILE A 28 25.29 -5.15 10.62
C ILE A 28 23.92 -5.74 10.31
N HIS A 29 23.70 -6.97 10.75
CA HIS A 29 22.40 -7.60 10.63
C HIS A 29 21.53 -7.21 11.81
N ILE A 30 20.29 -6.84 11.52
CA ILE A 30 19.25 -6.71 12.52
C ILE A 30 18.86 -8.13 12.95
N ASP A 31 18.84 -8.38 14.26
CA ASP A 31 18.38 -9.65 14.80
C ASP A 31 16.93 -9.93 14.36
N LYS A 32 16.62 -11.20 14.11
CA LYS A 32 15.29 -11.65 13.65
C LYS A 32 14.29 -11.76 14.81
N ASP A 33 14.34 -10.82 15.73
CA ASP A 33 13.47 -10.70 16.90
C ASP A 33 12.29 -9.76 16.68
N PHE A 34 12.17 -9.21 15.45
CA PHE A 34 11.14 -8.26 15.02
C PHE A 34 11.18 -6.93 15.78
N THR A 35 12.32 -6.56 16.35
CA THR A 35 12.53 -5.19 16.81
C THR A 35 12.68 -4.26 15.61
N HIS A 36 12.30 -3.01 15.80
CA HIS A 36 12.23 -2.05 14.71
C HIS A 36 13.52 -1.27 14.55
N ALA A 37 13.72 -0.67 13.38
CA ALA A 37 14.93 0.08 13.05
C ALA A 37 14.63 1.48 12.51
N MET A 38 15.52 2.43 12.80
CA MET A 38 15.59 3.71 12.12
C MET A 38 16.94 3.89 11.42
N ILE A 39 16.91 4.53 10.26
CA ILE A 39 18.06 4.85 9.44
C ILE A 39 18.01 6.34 9.10
N THR A 40 18.93 7.12 9.62
CA THR A 40 18.94 8.57 9.39
C THR A 40 20.24 9.06 8.75
N GLY A 41 20.14 10.10 7.92
CA GLY A 41 21.27 10.75 7.26
C GLY A 41 20.85 11.53 6.02
N GLN A 42 21.70 12.46 5.58
CA GLN A 42 21.43 13.32 4.43
C GLN A 42 21.29 12.53 3.11
N THR A 43 20.75 13.18 2.09
CA THR A 43 20.69 12.60 0.74
C THR A 43 22.08 12.27 0.22
N GLY A 44 22.23 11.11 -0.43
CA GLY A 44 23.49 10.67 -1.02
C GLY A 44 24.56 10.17 -0.02
N CYS A 45 24.23 10.04 1.27
CA CYS A 45 25.19 9.52 2.26
C CYS A 45 25.31 7.98 2.27
N GLY A 46 24.56 7.26 1.44
CA GLY A 46 24.65 5.80 1.32
C GLY A 46 23.67 4.99 2.15
N LYS A 47 22.59 5.59 2.69
CA LYS A 47 21.56 4.85 3.47
C LYS A 47 21.03 3.63 2.73
N THR A 48 20.60 3.84 1.48
CA THR A 48 19.98 2.77 0.68
C THR A 48 20.96 1.64 0.41
N THR A 49 22.17 1.96 -0.06
CA THR A 49 23.16 0.95 -0.45
C THR A 49 23.83 0.25 0.73
N SER A 50 23.97 0.93 1.87
CA SER A 50 24.79 0.47 2.99
C SER A 50 23.99 -0.09 4.17
N ALA A 51 22.69 0.22 4.24
CA ALA A 51 21.81 -0.32 5.29
C ALA A 51 20.54 -0.94 4.71
N ILE A 52 19.75 -0.21 3.91
CA ILE A 52 18.43 -0.68 3.46
C ILE A 52 18.58 -1.94 2.60
N LEU A 53 19.35 -1.90 1.52
CA LEU A 53 19.52 -3.05 0.62
C LEU A 53 20.16 -4.27 1.29
N PRO A 54 21.21 -4.15 2.13
CA PRO A 54 21.72 -5.28 2.89
C PRO A 54 20.69 -5.93 3.82
N ILE A 55 19.86 -5.13 4.49
CA ILE A 55 18.77 -5.65 5.33
C ILE A 55 17.73 -6.35 4.45
N MET A 56 17.31 -5.74 3.34
CA MET A 56 16.39 -6.36 2.38
C MET A 56 16.94 -7.68 1.83
N ASP A 57 18.24 -7.73 1.47
CA ASP A 57 18.90 -8.95 0.98
C ASP A 57 18.80 -10.09 1.99
N ASP A 58 19.08 -9.81 3.27
CA ASP A 58 18.94 -10.81 4.34
C ASP A 58 17.49 -11.27 4.54
N ARG A 59 16.53 -10.34 4.51
CA ARG A 59 15.11 -10.66 4.70
C ARG A 59 14.52 -11.44 3.53
N ILE A 60 14.89 -11.07 2.29
CA ILE A 60 14.51 -11.82 1.08
C ILE A 60 15.08 -13.24 1.14
N LYS A 61 16.37 -13.39 1.47
CA LYS A 61 17.04 -14.68 1.67
C LYS A 61 16.34 -15.54 2.73
N SER A 62 15.83 -14.90 3.78
CA SER A 62 15.20 -15.58 4.91
C SER A 62 13.72 -15.90 4.69
N GLY A 63 13.15 -15.59 3.53
CA GLY A 63 11.77 -15.94 3.20
C GLY A 63 10.71 -14.97 3.74
N TYR A 64 11.10 -13.80 4.25
CA TYR A 64 10.15 -12.82 4.75
C TYR A 64 9.21 -12.31 3.65
N GLY A 65 7.97 -12.00 4.00
CA GLY A 65 7.15 -11.04 3.25
C GLY A 65 7.78 -9.66 3.39
N LEU A 66 7.83 -8.89 2.30
CA LEU A 66 8.47 -7.59 2.29
C LEU A 66 7.54 -6.56 1.68
N LEU A 67 7.38 -5.42 2.34
CA LEU A 67 6.66 -4.26 1.79
C LEU A 67 7.63 -3.09 1.67
N THR A 68 7.61 -2.43 0.51
CA THR A 68 8.39 -1.21 0.28
C THR A 68 7.67 -0.24 -0.64
N PHE A 69 8.02 1.03 -0.52
CA PHE A 69 7.45 2.15 -1.27
C PHE A 69 8.54 2.79 -2.12
N ASP A 70 8.39 2.70 -3.43
CA ASP A 70 9.35 3.27 -4.39
C ASP A 70 8.92 4.66 -4.83
N TYR A 71 9.46 5.67 -4.16
CA TYR A 71 9.20 7.08 -4.48
C TYR A 71 10.02 7.61 -5.66
N LYS A 72 11.12 6.93 -5.96
CA LYS A 72 12.08 7.38 -7.00
C LYS A 72 11.86 6.69 -8.34
N GLY A 73 11.04 5.64 -8.36
CA GLY A 73 10.72 4.87 -9.57
C GLY A 73 11.86 3.98 -10.07
N GLY A 74 12.91 3.76 -9.27
CA GLY A 74 14.08 2.95 -9.63
C GLY A 74 14.52 1.94 -8.58
N GLU A 75 14.05 2.06 -7.35
CA GLU A 75 14.45 1.16 -6.27
C GLU A 75 13.94 -0.28 -6.50
N HIS A 76 12.80 -0.43 -7.17
CA HIS A 76 12.23 -1.74 -7.48
C HIS A 76 13.14 -2.60 -8.36
N PHE A 77 13.98 -2.03 -9.21
CA PHE A 77 14.93 -2.79 -10.02
C PHE A 77 15.98 -3.49 -9.16
N LYS A 78 16.47 -2.80 -8.14
CA LYS A 78 17.43 -3.35 -7.17
C LYS A 78 16.81 -4.49 -6.36
N ILE A 79 15.55 -4.33 -5.96
CA ILE A 79 14.83 -5.35 -5.20
C ILE A 79 14.57 -6.59 -6.05
N LYS A 80 14.20 -6.42 -7.33
CA LYS A 80 14.08 -7.54 -8.28
C LYS A 80 15.39 -8.30 -8.43
N TYR A 81 16.53 -7.60 -8.53
CA TYR A 81 17.84 -8.23 -8.55
C TYR A 81 18.11 -9.06 -7.29
N LEU A 82 17.82 -8.53 -6.10
CA LEU A 82 17.97 -9.26 -4.83
C LEU A 82 17.04 -10.49 -4.79
N ALA A 83 15.80 -10.32 -5.21
CA ALA A 83 14.83 -11.42 -5.28
C ALA A 83 15.30 -12.53 -6.24
N LYS A 84 15.83 -12.16 -7.41
CA LYS A 84 16.43 -13.12 -8.35
C LYS A 84 17.60 -13.85 -7.74
N LYS A 85 18.54 -13.15 -7.11
CA LYS A 85 19.71 -13.71 -6.41
C LYS A 85 19.31 -14.83 -5.43
N HIS A 86 18.15 -14.70 -4.79
CA HIS A 86 17.62 -15.67 -3.83
C HIS A 86 16.52 -16.59 -4.42
N LYS A 87 16.36 -16.65 -5.73
CA LYS A 87 15.38 -17.49 -6.45
C LYS A 87 13.92 -17.16 -6.06
N ARG A 88 13.66 -15.91 -5.71
CA ARG A 88 12.35 -15.40 -5.30
C ARG A 88 11.75 -14.37 -6.24
N LEU A 89 12.25 -14.28 -7.48
CA LEU A 89 11.73 -13.30 -8.45
C LEU A 89 10.23 -13.47 -8.70
N LYS A 90 9.71 -14.72 -8.69
CA LYS A 90 8.27 -15.02 -8.79
C LYS A 90 7.43 -14.55 -7.58
N ASP A 91 8.07 -14.19 -6.48
CA ASP A 91 7.40 -13.66 -5.31
C ASP A 91 7.29 -12.14 -5.34
N VAL A 92 7.93 -11.48 -6.31
CA VAL A 92 7.85 -10.03 -6.48
C VAL A 92 6.49 -9.65 -7.05
N VAL A 93 5.78 -8.80 -6.34
CA VAL A 93 4.49 -8.23 -6.73
C VAL A 93 4.65 -6.72 -6.81
N MET A 94 4.43 -6.17 -8.00
CA MET A 94 4.41 -4.72 -8.22
C MET A 94 2.98 -4.21 -8.14
N ILE A 95 2.80 -3.04 -7.54
CA ILE A 95 1.53 -2.32 -7.47
C ILE A 95 1.70 -0.94 -8.09
N ASN A 96 0.64 -0.45 -8.71
CA ASN A 96 0.59 0.85 -9.40
C ASN A 96 1.55 0.93 -10.60
N VAL A 97 1.62 -0.16 -11.36
CA VAL A 97 2.30 -0.24 -12.65
C VAL A 97 1.46 -1.08 -13.63
N PRO A 98 1.62 -0.92 -14.96
CA PRO A 98 0.78 -1.61 -15.94
C PRO A 98 0.82 -3.14 -15.88
N TRP A 99 1.95 -3.72 -15.51
CA TRP A 99 2.16 -5.19 -15.38
C TRP A 99 2.01 -5.68 -13.93
N GLY A 100 1.58 -4.79 -13.01
CA GLY A 100 1.47 -5.11 -11.60
C GLY A 100 0.09 -5.66 -11.23
N GLU A 101 0.01 -6.10 -10.00
CA GLU A 101 -1.27 -6.49 -9.40
C GLU A 101 -2.22 -5.30 -9.28
N ARG A 102 -3.49 -5.59 -9.46
CA ARG A 102 -4.58 -4.65 -9.25
C ARG A 102 -5.05 -4.77 -7.82
N ILE A 103 -5.21 -3.64 -7.17
CA ILE A 103 -5.70 -3.59 -5.78
C ILE A 103 -6.85 -2.61 -5.65
N ASN A 104 -7.59 -2.75 -4.58
CA ASN A 104 -8.51 -1.73 -4.11
C ASN A 104 -7.95 -1.12 -2.82
N ILE A 105 -7.48 0.12 -2.88
CA ILE A 105 -6.82 0.78 -1.73
C ILE A 105 -7.74 0.98 -0.52
N THR A 106 -9.06 0.90 -0.72
CA THR A 106 -10.05 1.06 0.35
C THR A 106 -10.47 -0.27 0.97
N ALA A 107 -10.17 -1.41 0.34
CA ALA A 107 -10.68 -2.73 0.76
C ALA A 107 -10.24 -3.15 2.16
N GLU A 108 -9.03 -2.80 2.57
CA GLU A 108 -8.49 -3.14 3.90
C GLU A 108 -8.69 -2.03 4.94
N ALA A 109 -9.22 -0.87 4.53
CA ALA A 109 -9.32 0.28 5.39
C ALA A 109 -10.55 0.21 6.31
N SER A 110 -10.33 0.44 7.61
CA SER A 110 -11.43 0.65 8.55
C SER A 110 -12.13 2.00 8.30
N GLU A 111 -13.35 2.15 8.80
CA GLU A 111 -14.09 3.41 8.69
C GLU A 111 -13.30 4.61 9.24
N LYS A 112 -12.58 4.42 10.35
CA LYS A 112 -11.71 5.45 10.93
C LYS A 112 -10.57 5.86 9.99
N LEU A 113 -9.94 4.88 9.31
CA LEU A 113 -8.87 5.15 8.35
C LEU A 113 -9.40 5.85 7.11
N LEU A 114 -10.54 5.45 6.59
CA LEU A 114 -11.23 6.14 5.50
C LEU A 114 -11.61 7.57 5.88
N GLN A 115 -12.11 7.80 7.10
CA GLN A 115 -12.41 9.13 7.59
C GLN A 115 -11.18 10.03 7.63
N ASN A 116 -10.05 9.52 8.13
CA ASN A 116 -8.79 10.27 8.13
C ASN A 116 -8.30 10.56 6.71
N PHE A 117 -8.34 9.56 5.83
CA PHE A 117 -7.98 9.72 4.43
C PHE A 117 -8.80 10.82 3.74
N PHE A 118 -10.13 10.80 3.89
CA PHE A 118 -10.98 11.83 3.29
C PHE A 118 -10.76 13.21 3.91
N LYS A 119 -10.58 13.30 5.23
CA LYS A 119 -10.24 14.57 5.90
C LYS A 119 -8.94 15.17 5.37
N LEU A 120 -7.90 14.35 5.16
CA LEU A 120 -6.64 14.81 4.60
C LEU A 120 -6.76 15.16 3.12
N SER A 121 -7.54 14.39 2.35
CA SER A 121 -7.76 14.63 0.93
C SER A 121 -8.53 15.91 0.66
N PHE A 122 -9.55 16.20 1.47
CA PHE A 122 -10.41 17.38 1.33
C PHE A 122 -9.95 18.57 2.18
N GLY A 123 -8.99 18.37 3.08
CA GLY A 123 -8.50 19.38 4.00
C GLY A 123 -7.89 20.58 3.27
N GLY A 124 -8.69 21.63 3.09
CA GLY A 124 -8.22 22.94 2.69
C GLY A 124 -8.03 23.82 3.93
N LYS A 125 -6.93 24.57 4.00
CA LYS A 125 -6.67 25.49 5.11
C LYS A 125 -7.73 26.59 5.26
N ASN A 126 -8.55 26.81 4.23
CA ASN A 126 -9.41 27.99 4.12
C ASN A 126 -10.91 27.73 4.40
N ASP A 127 -11.39 26.47 4.39
CA ASP A 127 -12.80 26.20 4.67
C ASP A 127 -13.05 24.79 5.24
N PRO A 128 -12.90 24.62 6.57
CA PRO A 128 -13.07 23.31 7.21
C PRO A 128 -14.54 22.82 7.16
N PHE A 129 -15.50 23.69 7.02
CA PHE A 129 -16.92 23.29 6.97
C PHE A 129 -17.21 22.43 5.72
N TRP A 130 -16.83 22.92 4.54
CA TRP A 130 -17.05 22.20 3.28
C TRP A 130 -16.26 20.91 3.19
N ALA A 131 -15.01 20.92 3.69
CA ALA A 131 -14.17 19.71 3.76
C ALA A 131 -14.80 18.64 4.67
N ASN A 132 -15.38 19.02 5.80
CA ASN A 132 -16.09 18.10 6.71
C ASN A 132 -17.36 17.55 6.07
N MET A 133 -18.12 18.37 5.35
CA MET A 133 -19.31 17.94 4.62
C MET A 133 -18.95 16.94 3.52
N ALA A 134 -17.93 17.24 2.69
CA ALA A 134 -17.43 16.33 1.66
C ALA A 134 -16.95 14.99 2.27
N THR A 135 -16.25 15.04 3.41
CA THR A 135 -15.85 13.86 4.16
C THR A 135 -17.05 13.01 4.59
N GLY A 136 -18.09 13.65 5.11
CA GLY A 136 -19.32 12.96 5.54
C GLY A 136 -20.03 12.28 4.37
N ILE A 137 -20.12 12.96 3.23
CA ILE A 137 -20.71 12.40 2.01
C ILE A 137 -19.90 11.20 1.52
N ALA A 138 -18.58 11.36 1.39
CA ALA A 138 -17.69 10.30 0.92
C ALA A 138 -17.75 9.06 1.83
N LEU A 139 -17.64 9.26 3.14
CA LEU A 139 -17.63 8.17 4.12
C LEU A 139 -18.96 7.39 4.14
N LYS A 140 -20.09 8.10 4.16
CA LYS A 140 -21.41 7.44 4.15
C LYS A 140 -21.69 6.75 2.82
N SER A 141 -21.27 7.34 1.70
CA SER A 141 -21.44 6.74 0.37
C SER A 141 -20.60 5.47 0.22
N ILE A 142 -19.31 5.48 0.57
CA ILE A 142 -18.46 4.30 0.45
C ILE A 142 -18.89 3.19 1.43
N SER A 143 -19.33 3.55 2.64
CA SER A 143 -19.87 2.59 3.60
C SER A 143 -21.16 1.93 3.12
N LEU A 144 -22.02 2.68 2.42
CA LEU A 144 -23.23 2.14 1.80
C LEU A 144 -22.88 1.21 0.63
N LEU A 145 -21.96 1.64 -0.26
CA LEU A 145 -21.47 0.79 -1.36
C LEU A 145 -20.92 -0.55 -0.82
N ALA A 146 -20.11 -0.53 0.24
CA ALA A 146 -19.59 -1.73 0.85
C ALA A 146 -20.69 -2.70 1.31
N SER A 147 -21.78 -2.17 1.88
CA SER A 147 -22.90 -3.01 2.34
C SER A 147 -23.73 -3.56 1.20
N ILE A 148 -23.92 -2.79 0.14
CA ILE A 148 -24.61 -3.25 -1.09
C ILE A 148 -23.76 -4.33 -1.78
N ASP A 149 -22.47 -4.11 -1.92
CA ASP A 149 -21.55 -5.05 -2.55
C ASP A 149 -21.47 -6.38 -1.77
N GLU A 150 -21.36 -6.31 -0.44
CA GLU A 150 -21.37 -7.50 0.42
C GLU A 150 -22.69 -8.29 0.27
N PHE A 151 -23.81 -7.58 0.20
CA PHE A 151 -25.12 -8.21 -0.01
C PHE A 151 -25.22 -8.83 -1.40
N ASN A 152 -24.78 -8.12 -2.45
CA ASN A 152 -24.76 -8.62 -3.82
C ASN A 152 -23.92 -9.90 -3.96
N LYS A 153 -22.74 -9.94 -3.30
CA LYS A 153 -21.85 -11.11 -3.29
C LYS A 153 -22.39 -12.30 -2.49
N SER A 154 -23.40 -12.10 -1.61
CA SER A 154 -23.98 -13.20 -0.82
C SER A 154 -24.74 -14.23 -1.64
N GLY A 155 -25.14 -13.90 -2.87
CA GLY A 155 -25.83 -14.81 -3.78
C GLY A 155 -27.28 -15.13 -3.45
N PHE A 156 -27.76 -14.69 -2.30
CA PHE A 156 -29.06 -15.10 -1.76
C PHE A 156 -30.24 -14.37 -2.42
N CYS A 157 -30.01 -13.21 -3.05
CA CYS A 157 -31.07 -12.41 -3.63
C CYS A 157 -30.73 -11.99 -5.06
N GLU A 158 -31.01 -12.85 -6.03
CA GLU A 158 -30.80 -12.56 -7.46
C GLU A 158 -31.55 -11.31 -7.94
N LEU A 159 -32.72 -11.02 -7.34
CA LEU A 159 -33.52 -9.84 -7.62
C LEU A 159 -32.80 -8.51 -7.34
N MET A 160 -31.79 -8.53 -6.48
CA MET A 160 -31.01 -7.33 -6.11
C MET A 160 -29.68 -7.24 -6.87
N ARG A 161 -29.24 -8.32 -7.52
CA ARG A 161 -28.03 -8.33 -8.35
C ARG A 161 -28.20 -7.45 -9.57
N GLY A 162 -27.19 -6.64 -9.85
CA GLY A 162 -27.10 -5.85 -11.08
C GLY A 162 -27.88 -4.54 -11.10
N ARG A 163 -28.52 -4.14 -9.99
CA ARG A 163 -29.26 -2.86 -9.96
C ARG A 163 -28.40 -1.65 -9.59
N LEU A 164 -27.32 -1.87 -8.89
CA LEU A 164 -26.23 -0.92 -8.73
C LEU A 164 -24.98 -1.60 -9.28
N GLU A 165 -24.73 -1.41 -10.56
CA GLU A 165 -23.64 -2.07 -11.29
C GLU A 165 -22.25 -1.74 -10.69
N ASP A 166 -22.12 -0.52 -10.13
CA ASP A 166 -20.86 -0.01 -9.57
C ASP A 166 -20.93 0.06 -8.03
N ALA A 167 -21.26 -1.07 -7.41
CA ALA A 167 -21.37 -1.18 -5.95
C ALA A 167 -20.06 -1.46 -5.23
N THR A 168 -19.00 -1.90 -5.93
CA THR A 168 -17.69 -2.12 -5.32
C THR A 168 -17.23 -0.88 -4.55
N PRO A 169 -16.88 -1.00 -3.24
CA PRO A 169 -16.51 0.14 -2.42
C PRO A 169 -15.07 0.59 -2.71
N ASN A 170 -14.88 1.27 -3.83
CA ASN A 170 -13.60 1.83 -4.27
C ASN A 170 -13.72 3.33 -4.58
N ILE A 171 -12.60 3.99 -4.77
CA ILE A 171 -12.57 5.44 -5.04
C ILE A 171 -13.22 5.77 -6.39
N LYS A 172 -13.09 4.92 -7.40
CA LYS A 172 -13.69 5.12 -8.73
C LYS A 172 -15.22 5.17 -8.64
N ASN A 173 -15.82 4.19 -7.99
CA ASN A 173 -17.29 4.14 -7.84
C ASN A 173 -17.81 5.25 -6.92
N LEU A 174 -17.09 5.51 -5.82
CA LEU A 174 -17.40 6.66 -4.98
C LEU A 174 -17.38 7.95 -5.80
N PHE A 175 -16.33 8.18 -6.58
CA PHE A 175 -16.18 9.37 -7.42
C PHE A 175 -17.29 9.44 -8.48
N LYS A 176 -17.59 8.34 -9.18
CA LYS A 176 -18.68 8.26 -10.16
C LYS A 176 -20.02 8.71 -9.59
N HIS A 177 -20.32 8.33 -8.35
CA HIS A 177 -21.57 8.66 -7.69
C HIS A 177 -21.59 10.05 -7.03
N THR A 178 -20.42 10.66 -6.79
CA THR A 178 -20.33 11.89 -5.97
C THR A 178 -19.66 13.08 -6.66
N GLN A 179 -19.13 12.93 -7.88
CA GLN A 179 -18.39 14.01 -8.56
C GLN A 179 -19.23 15.24 -8.96
N ALA A 180 -20.53 15.08 -9.05
CA ALA A 180 -21.46 16.16 -9.36
C ALA A 180 -22.81 15.93 -8.68
N ILE A 181 -23.57 17.02 -8.49
CA ILE A 181 -24.91 16.94 -7.86
C ILE A 181 -25.88 16.05 -8.66
N SER A 182 -25.78 16.05 -9.98
CA SER A 182 -26.57 15.18 -10.85
C SER A 182 -26.28 13.70 -10.60
N ASN A 183 -24.98 13.35 -10.47
CA ASN A 183 -24.54 11.99 -10.20
C ASN A 183 -24.99 11.54 -8.81
N PHE A 184 -24.84 12.40 -7.81
CA PHE A 184 -25.28 12.10 -6.45
C PHE A 184 -26.81 11.90 -6.38
N ARG A 185 -27.57 12.69 -7.11
CA ARG A 185 -29.04 12.54 -7.17
C ARG A 185 -29.44 11.20 -7.79
N VAL A 186 -28.82 10.83 -8.92
CA VAL A 186 -29.06 9.51 -9.54
C VAL A 186 -28.73 8.39 -8.56
N PHE A 187 -27.60 8.50 -7.87
CA PHE A 187 -27.22 7.53 -6.84
C PHE A 187 -28.24 7.47 -5.70
N TYR A 188 -28.68 8.62 -5.18
CA TYR A 188 -29.67 8.71 -4.13
C TYR A 188 -31.02 8.07 -4.55
N ASP A 189 -31.49 8.36 -5.76
CA ASP A 189 -32.76 7.81 -6.28
C ASP A 189 -32.62 6.28 -6.48
N THR A 190 -31.48 5.79 -6.95
CA THR A 190 -31.20 4.34 -7.04
C THR A 190 -31.23 3.68 -5.65
N VAL A 191 -30.59 4.30 -4.65
CA VAL A 191 -30.62 3.82 -3.27
C VAL A 191 -32.05 3.81 -2.70
N LYS A 192 -32.89 4.79 -3.07
CA LYS A 192 -34.30 4.82 -2.67
C LYS A 192 -35.10 3.65 -3.25
N GLU A 193 -34.83 3.25 -4.49
CA GLU A 193 -35.39 2.05 -5.06
C GLU A 193 -34.97 0.77 -4.31
N TYR A 194 -33.72 0.69 -3.89
CA TYR A 194 -33.23 -0.42 -3.05
C TYR A 194 -34.04 -0.64 -1.79
N LYS A 195 -34.57 0.42 -1.18
CA LYS A 195 -35.44 0.30 0.01
C LYS A 195 -36.64 -0.62 -0.22
N ASN A 196 -37.23 -0.58 -1.42
CA ASN A 196 -38.35 -1.43 -1.77
C ASN A 196 -37.92 -2.89 -1.96
N TYR A 197 -36.78 -3.13 -2.59
CA TYR A 197 -36.22 -4.48 -2.77
C TYR A 197 -35.83 -5.12 -1.44
N ILE A 198 -35.21 -4.35 -0.53
CA ILE A 198 -34.84 -4.80 0.81
C ILE A 198 -36.10 -5.26 1.57
N ARG A 199 -37.20 -4.50 1.45
CA ARG A 199 -38.49 -4.87 2.08
C ARG A 199 -38.98 -6.21 1.54
N ASN A 200 -39.03 -6.35 0.24
CA ASN A 200 -39.50 -7.58 -0.40
C ASN A 200 -38.60 -8.78 -0.08
N GLY A 201 -37.26 -8.59 -0.13
CA GLY A 201 -36.30 -9.60 0.26
C GLY A 201 -36.42 -10.02 1.73
N SER A 202 -36.70 -9.08 2.63
CA SER A 202 -36.93 -9.36 4.04
C SER A 202 -38.15 -10.26 4.27
N ASP A 203 -39.22 -10.04 3.52
CA ASP A 203 -40.44 -10.84 3.64
C ASP A 203 -40.24 -12.27 3.08
N VAL A 204 -39.49 -12.41 1.99
CA VAL A 204 -39.07 -13.71 1.45
C VAL A 204 -38.22 -14.47 2.47
N LEU A 205 -37.18 -13.83 3.02
CA LEU A 205 -36.29 -14.48 4.00
C LEU A 205 -37.03 -14.89 5.29
N LYS A 206 -38.00 -14.10 5.76
CA LYS A 206 -38.86 -14.46 6.91
C LYS A 206 -39.72 -15.67 6.61
N SER A 207 -40.21 -15.81 5.37
CA SER A 207 -40.98 -17.00 4.99
C SER A 207 -40.14 -18.27 5.10
N PHE A 208 -38.86 -18.22 4.70
CA PHE A 208 -37.96 -19.38 4.84
C PHE A 208 -37.63 -19.76 6.30
N GLN A 209 -37.60 -18.79 7.23
CA GLN A 209 -37.36 -19.09 8.67
C GLN A 209 -38.47 -19.94 9.30
N ASN A 210 -39.64 -19.94 8.72
CA ASN A 210 -40.79 -20.66 9.26
C ASN A 210 -40.85 -22.16 8.86
N PHE A 211 -39.96 -22.62 7.97
CA PHE A 211 -39.86 -24.02 7.58
C PHE A 211 -39.04 -24.81 8.61
N LYS A 212 -39.71 -25.54 9.48
CA LYS A 212 -39.09 -26.32 10.57
C LYS A 212 -38.30 -27.55 10.09
N ASP A 213 -38.54 -27.98 8.87
CA ASP A 213 -38.03 -29.26 8.32
C ASP A 213 -36.78 -29.06 7.43
N ASP A 214 -36.26 -27.82 7.30
CA ASP A 214 -35.09 -27.58 6.50
C ASP A 214 -33.77 -27.97 7.20
N PRO A 215 -32.73 -28.39 6.45
CA PRO A 215 -31.43 -28.71 6.98
C PRO A 215 -30.83 -27.57 7.84
N ALA A 216 -30.12 -27.94 8.90
CA ALA A 216 -29.54 -26.96 9.84
C ALA A 216 -28.62 -25.96 9.15
N ASP A 217 -27.89 -26.37 8.10
CA ASP A 217 -26.98 -25.53 7.31
C ASP A 217 -27.73 -24.46 6.54
N LEU A 218 -28.87 -24.79 5.93
CA LEU A 218 -29.71 -23.84 5.21
C LEU A 218 -30.28 -22.77 6.15
N ARG A 219 -30.72 -23.19 7.35
CA ARG A 219 -31.22 -22.26 8.38
C ARG A 219 -30.13 -21.28 8.85
N ALA A 220 -28.90 -21.77 9.04
CA ALA A 220 -27.76 -20.93 9.43
C ALA A 220 -27.42 -19.92 8.34
N GLU A 221 -27.44 -20.32 7.08
CA GLU A 221 -27.19 -19.43 5.94
C GLU A 221 -28.28 -18.37 5.78
N VAL A 222 -29.55 -18.76 5.91
CA VAL A 222 -30.69 -17.84 5.91
C VAL A 222 -30.57 -16.84 7.06
N ALA A 223 -30.25 -17.28 8.27
CA ALA A 223 -30.06 -16.42 9.44
C ALA A 223 -28.94 -15.40 9.21
N LYS A 224 -27.82 -15.83 8.65
CA LYS A 224 -26.67 -14.95 8.30
C LYS A 224 -27.07 -13.86 7.29
N ASN A 225 -27.83 -14.23 6.26
CA ASN A 225 -28.27 -13.29 5.23
C ASN A 225 -29.34 -12.31 5.72
N ILE A 226 -30.19 -12.73 6.66
CA ILE A 226 -31.14 -11.80 7.32
C ILE A 226 -30.39 -10.71 8.09
N HIS A 227 -29.33 -11.04 8.84
CA HIS A 227 -28.54 -10.04 9.55
C HIS A 227 -27.90 -9.04 8.59
N LYS A 228 -27.36 -9.51 7.45
CA LYS A 228 -26.81 -8.65 6.40
C LYS A 228 -27.89 -7.72 5.79
N LEU A 229 -29.08 -8.27 5.55
CA LEU A 229 -30.19 -7.50 5.01
C LEU A 229 -30.68 -6.42 5.99
N ILE A 230 -30.74 -6.74 7.28
CA ILE A 230 -31.10 -5.76 8.33
C ILE A 230 -30.05 -4.65 8.37
N ALA A 231 -28.75 -4.99 8.39
CA ALA A 231 -27.67 -4.03 8.40
C ALA A 231 -27.70 -3.12 7.13
N LEU A 232 -27.97 -3.70 5.97
CA LEU A 232 -28.14 -2.94 4.74
C LEU A 232 -29.36 -2.00 4.82
N LYS A 233 -30.50 -2.49 5.35
CA LYS A 233 -31.71 -1.67 5.54
C LYS A 233 -31.43 -0.45 6.41
N ASP A 234 -30.72 -0.64 7.51
CA ASP A 234 -30.40 0.44 8.45
C ASP A 234 -29.46 1.47 7.80
N LYS A 235 -28.45 1.03 7.06
CA LYS A 235 -27.56 1.91 6.30
C LYS A 235 -28.29 2.67 5.20
N VAL A 236 -29.13 2.01 4.42
CA VAL A 236 -29.97 2.64 3.39
C VAL A 236 -30.90 3.68 4.02
N GLY A 237 -31.55 3.33 5.13
CA GLY A 237 -32.42 4.25 5.87
C GLY A 237 -31.67 5.49 6.34
N SER A 238 -30.54 5.30 7.03
CA SER A 238 -29.71 6.40 7.52
C SER A 238 -29.15 7.28 6.39
N PHE A 239 -28.75 6.68 5.28
CA PHE A 239 -28.27 7.44 4.11
C PHE A 239 -29.38 8.32 3.52
N LEU A 240 -30.54 7.75 3.27
CA LEU A 240 -31.68 8.46 2.69
C LEU A 240 -32.17 9.59 3.60
N GLU A 241 -32.22 9.37 4.92
CA GLU A 241 -32.59 10.39 5.89
C GLU A 241 -31.57 11.53 5.94
N THR A 242 -30.28 11.18 6.02
CA THR A 242 -29.20 12.18 6.10
C THR A 242 -29.12 13.08 4.88
N PHE A 243 -29.35 12.53 3.68
CA PHE A 243 -29.09 13.24 2.43
C PHE A 243 -30.35 13.63 1.64
N SER A 244 -31.54 13.50 2.24
CA SER A 244 -32.81 13.84 1.55
C SER A 244 -32.82 15.28 1.06
N GLU A 245 -32.53 16.24 1.92
CA GLU A 245 -32.46 17.64 1.55
C GLU A 245 -31.33 17.93 0.56
N TYR A 246 -30.20 17.32 0.75
CA TYR A 246 -29.02 17.50 -0.11
C TYR A 246 -29.23 17.01 -1.54
N ALA A 247 -29.88 15.86 -1.73
CA ALA A 247 -30.20 15.30 -3.04
C ALA A 247 -31.21 16.15 -3.83
N TYR A 248 -32.16 16.78 -3.14
CA TYR A 248 -33.21 17.56 -3.75
C TYR A 248 -33.00 19.08 -3.74
N CYS A 249 -32.00 19.59 -3.03
CA CYS A 249 -31.67 21.02 -3.02
C CYS A 249 -31.33 21.61 -4.41
N ALA A 250 -30.95 20.76 -5.36
CA ALA A 250 -30.77 21.17 -6.75
C ALA A 250 -32.07 21.75 -7.39
N ASN A 251 -33.25 21.50 -6.80
CA ASN A 251 -34.51 22.01 -7.25
C ASN A 251 -34.89 23.37 -6.62
N HIS A 252 -34.12 23.85 -5.64
CA HIS A 252 -34.37 25.16 -5.05
C HIS A 252 -33.65 26.23 -5.88
N ASP A 253 -34.39 27.19 -6.39
CA ASP A 253 -33.99 28.17 -7.42
C ASP A 253 -33.05 29.29 -6.94
N THR A 254 -32.60 29.28 -5.69
CA THR A 254 -31.69 30.31 -5.21
C THR A 254 -30.23 30.00 -5.56
N ARG A 255 -29.61 30.98 -6.25
CA ARG A 255 -28.19 30.94 -6.63
C ARG A 255 -27.27 30.64 -5.44
N GLU A 256 -27.59 31.19 -4.27
CA GLU A 256 -26.81 31.01 -3.03
C GLU A 256 -26.80 29.57 -2.50
N GLN A 257 -27.92 28.85 -2.63
CA GLN A 257 -27.97 27.43 -2.24
C GLN A 257 -27.22 26.55 -3.22
N LYS A 258 -27.29 26.83 -4.53
CA LYS A 258 -26.49 26.12 -5.54
C LYS A 258 -25.02 26.30 -5.30
N GLU A 259 -24.54 27.50 -5.02
CA GLU A 259 -23.12 27.79 -4.74
C GLU A 259 -22.60 27.03 -3.50
N LYS A 260 -23.41 26.89 -2.45
CA LYS A 260 -23.07 26.11 -1.25
C LYS A 260 -22.87 24.62 -1.55
N PHE A 261 -23.65 24.04 -2.44
CA PHE A 261 -23.53 22.62 -2.81
C PHE A 261 -22.40 22.35 -3.80
N TYR A 262 -22.15 23.26 -4.73
CA TYR A 262 -21.03 23.14 -5.67
C TYR A 262 -19.68 23.06 -4.97
N GLY A 263 -19.50 23.74 -3.83
CA GLY A 263 -18.28 23.68 -3.03
C GLY A 263 -17.88 22.26 -2.64
N ASN A 264 -18.84 21.44 -2.17
CA ASN A 264 -18.55 20.06 -1.74
C ASN A 264 -18.11 19.16 -2.90
N TYR A 265 -18.75 19.28 -4.05
CA TYR A 265 -18.39 18.49 -5.23
C TYR A 265 -17.03 18.89 -5.80
N SER A 266 -16.68 20.18 -5.70
CA SER A 266 -15.36 20.67 -6.11
C SER A 266 -14.24 20.03 -5.27
N PHE A 267 -14.44 19.85 -3.97
CA PHE A 267 -13.47 19.15 -3.13
C PHE A 267 -13.31 17.69 -3.56
N MET A 268 -14.41 16.98 -3.81
CA MET A 268 -14.37 15.60 -4.27
C MET A 268 -13.70 15.48 -5.64
N LEU A 269 -14.08 16.35 -6.58
CA LEU A 269 -13.52 16.37 -7.93
C LEU A 269 -12.00 16.55 -7.88
N LEU A 270 -11.52 17.60 -7.22
CA LEU A 270 -10.09 17.93 -7.18
C LEU A 270 -9.24 16.94 -6.37
N ALA A 271 -9.82 16.34 -5.33
CA ALA A 271 -9.06 15.47 -4.44
C ALA A 271 -9.02 14.01 -4.89
N LEU A 272 -10.11 13.50 -5.49
CA LEU A 272 -10.27 12.08 -5.77
C LEU A 272 -10.09 11.71 -7.25
N GLN A 273 -10.13 12.67 -8.19
CA GLN A 273 -10.11 12.38 -9.62
C GLN A 273 -8.92 11.51 -10.02
N ASP A 274 -7.70 11.90 -9.67
CA ASP A 274 -6.49 11.16 -10.06
C ASP A 274 -6.50 9.70 -9.56
N LEU A 275 -7.05 9.48 -8.35
CA LEU A 275 -7.19 8.15 -7.79
C LEU A 275 -8.33 7.36 -8.43
N ALA A 276 -9.43 8.04 -8.77
CA ALA A 276 -10.56 7.44 -9.46
C ALA A 276 -10.20 7.00 -10.88
N ASP A 277 -9.38 7.81 -11.57
CA ASP A 277 -8.89 7.52 -12.92
C ASP A 277 -7.77 6.46 -12.95
N SER A 278 -7.23 6.09 -11.78
CA SER A 278 -6.20 5.06 -11.71
C SER A 278 -6.74 3.69 -12.16
N LYS A 279 -6.13 3.14 -13.19
CA LYS A 279 -6.40 1.79 -13.70
C LYS A 279 -5.89 0.67 -12.77
N PHE A 280 -5.17 1.02 -11.69
CA PHE A 280 -4.42 0.03 -10.90
C PHE A 280 -4.93 -0.10 -9.45
N LEU A 281 -5.69 0.89 -8.95
CA LEU A 281 -5.96 1.04 -7.53
C LEU A 281 -7.44 0.91 -7.14
N ASN A 282 -8.31 0.54 -8.09
CA ASN A 282 -9.76 0.48 -7.89
C ASN A 282 -10.38 -0.89 -8.19
N HIS A 283 -9.59 -1.95 -8.18
CA HIS A 283 -10.04 -3.30 -8.54
C HIS A 283 -10.02 -4.23 -7.32
N ASP A 284 -11.01 -5.09 -7.22
CA ASP A 284 -11.02 -6.19 -6.26
C ASP A 284 -9.94 -7.20 -6.67
N GLY A 285 -8.80 -7.14 -5.99
CA GLY A 285 -7.66 -8.02 -6.16
C GLY A 285 -7.16 -8.54 -4.82
N ALA A 286 -5.96 -9.10 -4.81
CA ALA A 286 -5.31 -9.51 -3.57
C ALA A 286 -5.04 -8.29 -2.70
N SER A 287 -5.31 -8.41 -1.39
CA SER A 287 -4.96 -7.35 -0.45
C SER A 287 -3.46 -7.37 -0.16
N ILE A 288 -2.89 -6.19 0.14
CA ILE A 288 -1.46 -6.07 0.47
C ILE A 288 -1.10 -6.96 1.66
N SER A 289 -1.94 -6.96 2.70
CA SER A 289 -1.69 -7.79 3.89
C SER A 289 -1.77 -9.29 3.60
N SER A 290 -2.62 -9.73 2.68
CA SER A 290 -2.68 -11.12 2.23
C SER A 290 -1.41 -11.51 1.48
N LEU A 291 -0.97 -10.70 0.53
CA LEU A 291 0.27 -10.93 -0.21
C LEU A 291 1.48 -11.07 0.73
N LEU A 292 1.57 -10.20 1.74
CA LEU A 292 2.64 -10.26 2.74
C LEU A 292 2.55 -11.53 3.61
N ASN A 293 1.34 -11.96 3.96
CA ASN A 293 1.12 -13.22 4.69
C ASN A 293 1.57 -14.44 3.88
N ASP A 294 1.45 -14.39 2.56
CA ASP A 294 1.93 -15.42 1.64
C ASP A 294 3.43 -15.31 1.34
N GLY A 295 4.14 -14.42 2.04
CA GLY A 295 5.59 -14.22 1.88
C GLY A 295 5.96 -13.47 0.61
N LYS A 296 5.04 -12.76 -0.04
CA LYS A 296 5.35 -11.98 -1.25
C LYS A 296 6.19 -10.75 -0.95
N ILE A 297 6.96 -10.31 -1.96
CA ILE A 297 7.76 -9.10 -1.96
C ILE A 297 6.94 -8.03 -2.68
N VAL A 298 6.23 -7.22 -1.91
CA VAL A 298 5.31 -6.21 -2.44
C VAL A 298 6.03 -4.87 -2.58
N ILE A 299 6.03 -4.33 -3.78
CA ILE A 299 6.65 -3.05 -4.12
C ILE A 299 5.57 -2.12 -4.67
N ILE A 300 5.33 -1.01 -3.98
CA ILE A 300 4.35 -0.01 -4.40
C ILE A 300 5.09 1.12 -5.12
N ASN A 301 4.80 1.30 -6.39
CA ASN A 301 5.30 2.46 -7.13
C ASN A 301 4.51 3.70 -6.70
N CYS A 302 5.19 4.62 -6.02
CA CYS A 302 4.59 5.85 -5.53
C CYS A 302 4.67 7.01 -6.52
N ALA A 303 5.25 6.81 -7.70
CA ALA A 303 5.29 7.84 -8.74
C ALA A 303 3.85 8.23 -9.15
N GLY A 304 3.53 9.51 -9.04
CA GLY A 304 2.20 10.04 -9.34
C GLY A 304 1.12 9.78 -8.27
N LEU A 305 1.43 9.08 -7.19
CA LEU A 305 0.51 8.95 -6.06
C LEU A 305 0.58 10.16 -5.13
N LYS A 306 -0.58 10.55 -4.61
CA LYS A 306 -0.65 11.52 -3.51
C LYS A 306 -0.22 10.85 -2.20
N ASP A 307 0.44 11.60 -1.33
CA ASP A 307 0.98 11.08 -0.05
C ASP A 307 -0.11 10.47 0.84
N ASN A 308 -1.34 11.03 0.84
CA ASN A 308 -2.47 10.50 1.59
C ASN A 308 -2.94 9.12 1.11
N ALA A 309 -2.82 8.80 -0.17
CA ALA A 309 -3.13 7.47 -0.68
C ALA A 309 -2.09 6.43 -0.21
N THR A 310 -0.82 6.81 -0.22
CA THR A 310 0.26 5.96 0.30
C THR A 310 0.11 5.75 1.81
N GLU A 311 -0.23 6.80 2.55
CA GLU A 311 -0.54 6.70 3.98
C GLU A 311 -1.71 5.76 4.27
N LEU A 312 -2.80 5.85 3.50
CA LEU A 312 -3.93 4.92 3.64
C LEU A 312 -3.49 3.47 3.46
N MET A 313 -2.67 3.19 2.43
CA MET A 313 -2.14 1.84 2.21
C MET A 313 -1.26 1.35 3.36
N ILE A 314 -0.39 2.20 3.90
CA ILE A 314 0.44 1.86 5.07
C ILE A 314 -0.44 1.54 6.28
N ASN A 315 -1.31 2.47 6.66
CA ASN A 315 -2.12 2.35 7.86
C ASN A 315 -3.07 1.15 7.79
N SER A 316 -3.71 0.91 6.65
CA SER A 316 -4.60 -0.24 6.47
C SER A 316 -3.83 -1.56 6.50
N THR A 317 -2.68 -1.64 5.84
CA THR A 317 -1.83 -2.83 5.86
C THR A 317 -1.34 -3.15 7.28
N LEU A 318 -0.77 -2.17 7.99
CA LEU A 318 -0.28 -2.38 9.36
C LEU A 318 -1.41 -2.76 10.32
N SER A 319 -2.57 -2.08 10.26
CA SER A 319 -3.75 -2.43 11.05
C SER A 319 -4.22 -3.87 10.82
N ASN A 320 -4.15 -4.37 9.59
CA ASN A 320 -4.51 -5.76 9.28
C ASN A 320 -3.41 -6.76 9.70
N LEU A 321 -2.14 -6.38 9.60
CA LEU A 321 -1.04 -7.20 10.09
C LEU A 321 -1.08 -7.38 11.61
N VAL A 322 -1.48 -6.36 12.38
CA VAL A 322 -1.69 -6.47 13.84
C VAL A 322 -2.72 -7.57 14.18
N LYS A 323 -3.77 -7.73 13.39
CA LYS A 323 -4.79 -8.77 13.62
C LYS A 323 -4.23 -10.21 13.60
N ARG A 324 -3.00 -10.38 13.09
CA ARG A 324 -2.30 -11.68 13.07
C ARG A 324 -1.83 -12.13 14.47
N ILE A 325 -1.80 -11.26 15.45
CA ILE A 325 -1.29 -11.60 16.81
C ILE A 325 -1.95 -12.88 17.33
N ALA A 326 -3.24 -13.04 17.09
CA ALA A 326 -4.01 -14.22 17.52
C ALA A 326 -3.71 -15.51 16.71
N LYS A 327 -2.99 -15.43 15.57
CA LYS A 327 -2.71 -16.60 14.73
C LYS A 327 -1.43 -17.32 15.21
N SER A 328 -1.46 -18.65 15.22
CA SER A 328 -0.30 -19.48 15.60
C SER A 328 0.79 -19.50 14.53
N ASP A 329 0.39 -19.59 13.27
CA ASP A 329 1.30 -19.64 12.11
C ASP A 329 1.31 -18.28 11.40
N LYS A 330 2.48 -17.65 11.39
CA LYS A 330 2.68 -16.29 10.86
C LYS A 330 4.00 -16.25 10.08
N ASN A 331 3.93 -15.98 8.80
CA ASN A 331 5.13 -15.64 8.05
C ASN A 331 5.71 -14.31 8.59
N PRO A 332 7.03 -14.21 8.77
CA PRO A 332 7.68 -12.96 9.14
C PRO A 332 7.52 -11.92 8.04
N VAL A 333 7.34 -10.66 8.41
CA VAL A 333 7.15 -9.54 7.49
C VAL A 333 8.07 -8.39 7.85
N SER A 334 8.73 -7.81 6.85
CA SER A 334 9.50 -6.56 6.98
C SER A 334 8.83 -5.45 6.18
N VAL A 335 8.58 -4.31 6.81
CA VAL A 335 8.00 -3.12 6.18
C VAL A 335 9.07 -2.04 6.13
N PHE A 336 9.47 -1.66 4.92
CA PHE A 336 10.46 -0.62 4.65
C PHE A 336 9.77 0.66 4.22
N ILE A 337 9.97 1.73 4.96
CA ILE A 337 9.47 3.07 4.62
C ILE A 337 10.69 3.97 4.44
N ASP A 338 11.16 4.08 3.20
CA ASP A 338 12.16 5.09 2.83
C ASP A 338 11.46 6.45 2.66
N GLU A 339 12.16 7.52 2.96
CA GLU A 339 11.60 8.88 2.98
C GLU A 339 10.37 9.01 3.93
N ALA A 340 10.48 8.43 5.13
CA ALA A 340 9.40 8.34 6.11
C ALA A 340 8.74 9.72 6.42
N GLN A 341 9.51 10.81 6.34
CA GLN A 341 9.01 12.17 6.52
C GLN A 341 7.99 12.62 5.45
N ARG A 342 7.89 11.92 4.31
CA ARG A 342 6.89 12.20 3.27
C ARG A 342 5.57 11.50 3.53
N VAL A 343 5.64 10.33 4.13
CA VAL A 343 4.52 9.39 4.24
C VAL A 343 3.85 9.48 5.59
N LEU A 344 4.66 9.68 6.65
CA LEU A 344 4.16 9.73 8.01
C LEU A 344 3.66 11.13 8.35
N ASN A 345 2.50 11.18 8.97
CA ASN A 345 1.91 12.43 9.45
C ASN A 345 1.30 12.26 10.84
N GLY A 346 0.69 13.30 11.38
CA GLY A 346 0.12 13.29 12.73
C GLY A 346 -1.01 12.28 12.95
N SER A 347 -1.60 11.71 11.92
CA SER A 347 -2.66 10.69 12.01
C SER A 347 -2.15 9.26 11.79
N THR A 348 -0.91 9.09 11.32
CA THR A 348 -0.33 7.77 11.04
C THR A 348 -0.09 7.00 12.35
N ASP A 349 -0.67 5.80 12.45
CA ASP A 349 -0.41 4.88 13.54
C ASP A 349 0.44 3.70 13.01
N LEU A 350 1.67 3.62 13.48
CA LEU A 350 2.60 2.58 13.04
C LEU A 350 2.50 1.29 13.87
N TYR A 351 1.71 1.27 14.95
CA TYR A 351 1.56 0.10 15.83
C TYR A 351 2.89 -0.52 16.29
N ALA A 352 3.95 0.30 16.42
CA ALA A 352 5.31 -0.18 16.68
C ALA A 352 5.45 -0.93 18.02
N ASP A 353 4.57 -0.67 18.97
CA ASP A 353 4.50 -1.33 20.27
C ASP A 353 3.98 -2.78 20.20
N VAL A 354 3.15 -3.11 19.20
CA VAL A 354 2.46 -4.42 19.11
C VAL A 354 2.87 -5.25 17.89
N LEU A 355 3.48 -4.66 16.87
CA LEU A 355 3.83 -5.37 15.63
C LEU A 355 4.84 -6.50 15.83
N ARG A 356 5.70 -6.42 16.84
CA ARG A 356 6.64 -7.49 17.20
C ARG A 356 5.92 -8.82 17.46
N GLU A 357 4.81 -8.79 18.18
CA GLU A 357 4.00 -9.98 18.46
C GLU A 357 3.35 -10.55 17.20
N ALA A 358 3.10 -9.71 16.22
CA ALA A 358 2.61 -10.10 14.90
C ALA A 358 3.71 -10.66 13.98
N LYS A 359 4.97 -10.76 14.42
CA LYS A 359 6.17 -11.06 13.63
C LYS A 359 6.34 -10.06 12.45
N VAL A 360 6.15 -8.79 12.72
CA VAL A 360 6.34 -7.69 11.76
C VAL A 360 7.39 -6.75 12.30
N GLU A 361 8.37 -6.41 11.48
CA GLU A 361 9.35 -5.37 11.78
C GLU A 361 9.13 -4.14 10.89
N LEU A 362 9.41 -2.96 11.44
CA LEU A 362 9.43 -1.69 10.73
C LEU A 362 10.86 -1.21 10.56
N ILE A 363 11.19 -0.77 9.35
CA ILE A 363 12.47 -0.17 9.03
C ILE A 363 12.19 1.18 8.40
N LEU A 364 12.42 2.23 9.18
CA LEU A 364 12.11 3.61 8.80
C LEU A 364 13.39 4.33 8.39
N ALA A 365 13.43 4.88 7.19
CA ALA A 365 14.53 5.71 6.76
C ALA A 365 14.06 7.15 6.50
N PHE A 366 14.83 8.12 6.95
CA PHE A 366 14.54 9.54 6.78
C PHE A 366 15.82 10.38 6.72
N GLN A 367 15.69 11.60 6.20
CA GLN A 367 16.85 12.46 5.97
C GLN A 367 17.15 13.38 7.14
N ASN A 368 16.10 13.90 7.78
CA ASN A 368 16.20 14.90 8.82
C ASN A 368 15.16 14.64 9.92
N GLU A 369 15.62 14.61 11.16
CA GLU A 369 14.78 14.41 12.33
C GLU A 369 13.76 15.53 12.53
N ASP A 370 14.14 16.79 12.31
CA ASP A 370 13.25 17.93 12.52
C ASP A 370 12.09 17.92 11.53
N ILE A 371 12.35 17.53 10.28
CA ILE A 371 11.29 17.39 9.28
C ILE A 371 10.36 16.24 9.68
N LEU A 372 10.91 15.10 10.12
CA LEU A 372 10.09 13.98 10.61
C LEU A 372 9.25 14.38 11.83
N LYS A 373 9.85 15.05 12.81
CA LYS A 373 9.14 15.58 13.99
C LYS A 373 7.96 16.47 13.58
N GLN A 374 8.22 17.38 12.66
CA GLN A 374 7.18 18.29 12.17
C GLN A 374 6.05 17.51 11.46
N SER A 375 6.37 16.53 10.62
CA SER A 375 5.36 15.77 9.88
C SER A 375 4.50 14.90 10.78
N ILE A 376 5.09 14.23 11.78
CA ILE A 376 4.34 13.33 12.67
C ILE A 376 3.63 14.03 13.86
N GLY A 377 3.72 15.36 13.97
CA GLY A 377 2.98 16.12 14.99
C GLY A 377 3.78 16.49 16.23
N GLY A 378 5.12 16.50 16.17
CA GLY A 378 6.00 17.10 17.15
C GLY A 378 6.92 16.16 17.93
N GLU A 379 7.68 16.75 18.85
CA GLU A 379 8.75 16.09 19.61
C GLU A 379 8.24 14.91 20.47
N ALA A 380 7.05 15.01 21.05
CA ALA A 380 6.50 13.96 21.92
C ALA A 380 6.26 12.66 21.12
N ARG A 381 5.61 12.76 19.97
CA ARG A 381 5.37 11.60 19.09
C ARG A 381 6.66 11.04 18.49
N TYR A 382 7.62 11.91 18.19
CA TYR A 382 8.93 11.46 17.72
C TYR A 382 9.64 10.62 18.79
N LYS A 383 9.65 11.05 20.05
CA LYS A 383 10.25 10.28 21.15
C LYS A 383 9.54 8.94 21.38
N GLU A 384 8.23 8.91 21.31
CA GLU A 384 7.44 7.69 21.39
C GLU A 384 7.82 6.72 20.24
N LEU A 385 7.88 7.22 19.01
CA LEU A 385 8.28 6.43 17.86
C LEU A 385 9.69 5.87 18.02
N VAL A 386 10.68 6.74 18.29
CA VAL A 386 12.09 6.34 18.40
C VAL A 386 12.32 5.40 19.59
N GLY A 387 11.55 5.54 20.68
CA GLY A 387 11.61 4.62 21.82
C GLY A 387 11.27 3.17 21.46
N ASN A 388 10.52 2.94 20.40
CA ASN A 388 10.19 1.62 19.87
C ASN A 388 11.18 1.12 18.79
N LEU A 389 12.14 1.95 18.35
CA LEU A 389 13.11 1.62 17.30
C LEU A 389 14.45 1.23 17.93
N SER A 390 14.61 -0.05 18.26
CA SER A 390 15.75 -0.57 19.01
C SER A 390 17.08 -0.50 18.23
N HIS A 391 17.01 -0.55 16.90
CA HIS A 391 18.15 -0.50 16.03
C HIS A 391 18.24 0.88 15.36
N GLN A 392 19.33 1.60 15.57
CA GLN A 392 19.47 2.96 15.07
C GLN A 392 20.75 3.10 14.25
N TYR A 393 20.60 3.52 13.01
CA TYR A 393 21.68 3.70 12.05
C TYR A 393 21.83 5.18 11.73
N PHE A 394 22.96 5.75 12.07
CA PHE A 394 23.29 7.15 11.87
C PHE A 394 24.32 7.32 10.77
N PHE A 395 23.92 7.84 9.65
CA PHE A 395 24.78 8.22 8.53
C PHE A 395 25.16 9.70 8.61
N LYS A 396 26.06 10.15 7.72
CA LYS A 396 26.45 11.54 7.61
C LYS A 396 25.24 12.44 7.53
N ASN A 397 25.20 13.46 8.39
CA ASN A 397 24.19 14.51 8.36
C ASN A 397 24.89 15.87 8.40
N SER A 398 24.31 16.89 7.76
CA SER A 398 24.78 18.27 7.81
C SER A 398 24.59 18.90 9.20
N GLN A 399 23.66 18.38 9.99
CA GLN A 399 23.49 18.73 11.40
C GLN A 399 24.50 17.95 12.24
N LYS A 400 25.31 18.69 13.01
CA LYS A 400 26.34 18.09 13.87
C LYS A 400 25.82 17.47 15.15
N GLN A 401 24.56 17.74 15.51
CA GLN A 401 23.96 17.22 16.75
C GLN A 401 22.75 16.35 16.41
N TYR A 402 22.73 15.17 17.00
CA TYR A 402 21.57 14.28 17.00
C TYR A 402 20.74 14.51 18.27
N ALA A 403 19.54 13.95 18.33
CA ALA A 403 18.62 14.09 19.46
C ALA A 403 19.23 13.70 20.81
N ASP A 404 20.25 12.84 20.82
CA ASP A 404 21.03 12.45 22.01
C ASP A 404 22.13 13.45 22.40
N GLY A 405 22.25 14.56 21.68
CA GLY A 405 23.27 15.59 21.92
C GLY A 405 24.69 15.19 21.51
N ALA A 406 24.90 14.02 20.93
CA ALA A 406 26.21 13.56 20.52
C ALA A 406 26.71 14.27 19.26
N ASN A 407 27.95 14.76 19.30
CA ASN A 407 28.66 15.21 18.11
C ASN A 407 29.21 13.98 17.38
N ARG A 408 28.70 13.70 16.17
CA ARG A 408 29.16 12.60 15.35
C ARG A 408 29.94 13.15 14.14
N ASP A 409 31.17 12.70 13.99
CA ASP A 409 32.02 13.05 12.84
C ASP A 409 32.03 11.91 11.83
N PHE A 410 31.36 12.14 10.71
CA PHE A 410 31.32 11.20 9.59
C PHE A 410 32.19 11.73 8.44
N SER A 411 33.48 11.50 8.54
CA SER A 411 34.44 11.96 7.52
C SER A 411 34.31 11.23 6.18
N LYS A 412 33.70 10.04 6.15
CA LYS A 412 33.58 9.20 4.95
C LYS A 412 32.14 8.95 4.58
N LEU A 413 31.82 9.05 3.28
CA LEU A 413 30.55 8.61 2.73
C LEU A 413 30.36 7.12 2.98
N SER A 414 29.10 6.71 3.18
CA SER A 414 28.71 5.32 3.42
C SER A 414 29.17 4.69 4.73
N SER A 415 29.94 5.39 5.57
CA SER A 415 30.20 4.99 6.94
C SER A 415 29.01 5.37 7.82
N PHE A 416 28.70 4.55 8.82
CA PHE A 416 27.62 4.82 9.74
C PHE A 416 27.94 4.35 11.16
N GLU A 417 27.30 4.94 12.15
CA GLU A 417 27.25 4.43 13.50
C GLU A 417 25.96 3.63 13.69
N TYR A 418 26.09 2.48 14.29
CA TYR A 418 24.98 1.63 14.65
C TYR A 418 24.87 1.59 16.18
N TYR A 419 23.72 1.98 16.68
CA TYR A 419 23.38 1.95 18.09
C TYR A 419 22.35 0.86 18.37
N HIS A 420 22.66 0.03 19.37
CA HIS A 420 21.77 -1.00 19.86
C HIS A 420 22.11 -1.35 21.31
N GLU A 421 21.09 -1.47 22.17
CA GLU A 421 21.21 -1.84 23.59
C GLU A 421 22.29 -1.05 24.36
N GLY A 422 22.40 0.25 24.12
CA GLY A 422 23.37 1.11 24.80
C GLY A 422 24.80 1.04 24.25
N GLN A 423 25.04 0.28 23.18
CA GLN A 423 26.35 0.16 22.55
C GLN A 423 26.37 0.86 21.19
N ILE A 424 27.48 1.50 20.87
CA ILE A 424 27.71 2.17 19.59
C ILE A 424 28.80 1.42 18.82
N TYR A 425 28.50 1.08 17.57
CA TYR A 425 29.42 0.43 16.66
C TYR A 425 29.65 1.32 15.44
N LYS A 426 30.91 1.51 15.05
CA LYS A 426 31.24 2.13 13.76
C LYS A 426 31.33 1.04 12.72
N ALA A 427 30.58 1.17 11.64
CA ALA A 427 30.53 0.17 10.59
C ALA A 427 30.86 0.76 9.22
N LYS A 428 31.56 -0.03 8.43
CA LYS A 428 31.69 0.18 6.99
C LYS A 428 30.70 -0.73 6.28
N PRO A 429 30.06 -0.25 5.22
CA PRO A 429 29.06 -1.03 4.50
C PRO A 429 29.71 -2.21 3.77
N MET A 430 29.02 -3.33 3.76
CA MET A 430 29.23 -4.34 2.71
C MET A 430 28.44 -3.89 1.48
N PHE A 431 29.15 -3.44 0.46
CA PHE A 431 28.49 -3.18 -0.83
C PHE A 431 28.10 -4.52 -1.47
N ILE A 432 26.83 -4.64 -1.84
CA ILE A 432 26.41 -5.56 -2.89
C ILE A 432 27.22 -5.16 -4.12
N LYS A 433 27.83 -6.13 -4.83
CA LYS A 433 28.69 -5.81 -5.98
C LYS A 433 28.03 -4.77 -6.86
N GLU A 434 28.55 -3.55 -6.82
CA GLU A 434 27.89 -2.37 -7.37
C GLU A 434 27.66 -2.48 -8.88
N ASN A 435 28.61 -3.12 -9.58
CA ASN A 435 28.52 -3.34 -11.02
C ASN A 435 27.37 -4.28 -11.43
N ASP A 436 27.13 -5.37 -10.69
CA ASP A 436 26.09 -6.33 -11.01
C ASP A 436 24.69 -5.73 -10.74
N LEU A 437 24.58 -4.97 -9.64
CA LEU A 437 23.36 -4.26 -9.31
C LEU A 437 23.01 -3.19 -10.34
N LEU A 438 24.02 -2.41 -10.79
CA LEU A 438 23.83 -1.38 -11.80
C LEU A 438 23.42 -1.96 -13.16
N LYS A 439 24.05 -3.05 -13.59
CA LYS A 439 23.69 -3.75 -14.84
C LYS A 439 22.26 -4.29 -14.79
N ALA A 440 21.88 -4.93 -13.68
CA ALA A 440 20.52 -5.40 -13.47
C ALA A 440 19.51 -4.25 -13.47
N GLU A 441 19.82 -3.13 -12.83
CA GLU A 441 18.99 -1.94 -12.83
C GLU A 441 18.76 -1.41 -14.25
N LEU A 442 19.81 -1.29 -15.04
CA LEU A 442 19.73 -0.83 -16.43
C LEU A 442 18.90 -1.79 -17.31
N ALA A 443 19.08 -3.10 -17.18
CA ALA A 443 18.32 -4.09 -17.92
C ALA A 443 16.82 -4.07 -17.58
N PHE A 444 16.48 -4.04 -16.28
CA PHE A 444 15.09 -3.88 -15.85
C PHE A 444 14.48 -2.56 -16.29
N GLN A 445 15.26 -1.47 -16.27
CA GLN A 445 14.80 -0.15 -16.71
C GLN A 445 14.50 -0.12 -18.21
N LYS A 446 15.34 -0.73 -19.05
CA LYS A 446 15.08 -0.88 -20.49
C LYS A 446 13.77 -1.63 -20.73
N LEU A 447 13.61 -2.79 -20.09
CA LEU A 447 12.39 -3.59 -20.21
C LEU A 447 11.15 -2.84 -19.73
N HIS A 448 11.27 -2.11 -18.60
CA HIS A 448 10.21 -1.26 -18.08
C HIS A 448 9.79 -0.15 -19.04
N ASN A 449 10.76 0.55 -19.63
CA ASN A 449 10.49 1.64 -20.56
C ASN A 449 9.78 1.13 -21.82
N ILE A 450 10.21 0.01 -22.35
CA ILE A 450 9.58 -0.64 -23.49
C ILE A 450 8.14 -1.05 -23.15
N ALA A 451 7.93 -1.71 -22.02
CA ALA A 451 6.60 -2.10 -21.57
C ALA A 451 5.68 -0.88 -21.33
N SER A 452 6.16 0.16 -20.67
CA SER A 452 5.39 1.37 -20.37
C SER A 452 4.93 2.13 -21.61
N ALA A 453 5.76 2.19 -22.65
CA ALA A 453 5.42 2.89 -23.89
C ALA A 453 4.18 2.28 -24.60
N TYR A 454 3.90 0.99 -24.35
CA TYR A 454 2.80 0.27 -25.00
C TYR A 454 1.55 0.09 -24.13
N THR A 455 1.65 0.29 -22.84
CA THR A 455 0.60 -0.12 -21.90
C THR A 455 -0.46 0.93 -21.61
N THR A 456 -0.16 2.20 -21.85
CA THR A 456 -1.07 3.29 -21.46
C THR A 456 -2.32 3.37 -22.33
N GLU A 457 -2.25 2.97 -23.62
CA GLU A 457 -3.34 3.15 -24.58
C GLU A 457 -4.10 1.85 -24.90
N ASN A 458 -3.48 0.69 -24.73
CA ASN A 458 -3.95 -0.58 -25.31
C ASN A 458 -4.41 -1.64 -24.32
N ILE A 459 -4.30 -1.41 -23.01
CA ILE A 459 -4.70 -2.37 -21.98
C ILE A 459 -6.00 -1.93 -21.31
N ALA A 460 -6.98 -2.84 -21.25
CA ALA A 460 -8.22 -2.60 -20.53
C ALA A 460 -7.98 -2.53 -19.00
N GLU A 461 -8.90 -1.92 -18.27
CA GLU A 461 -8.79 -1.76 -16.81
C GLU A 461 -8.68 -3.08 -16.07
N ASP A 462 -9.35 -4.12 -16.57
CA ASP A 462 -9.36 -5.48 -16.01
C ASP A 462 -8.26 -6.38 -16.58
N GLU A 463 -7.25 -5.84 -17.25
CA GLU A 463 -6.17 -6.59 -17.87
C GLU A 463 -4.81 -6.25 -17.27
N VAL A 464 -3.94 -7.25 -17.20
CA VAL A 464 -2.53 -7.13 -16.79
C VAL A 464 -1.63 -7.55 -17.94
N LEU A 465 -0.62 -6.73 -18.23
CA LEU A 465 0.39 -7.09 -19.21
C LEU A 465 1.28 -8.20 -18.66
N ILE A 466 1.41 -9.26 -19.44
CA ILE A 466 2.40 -10.31 -19.21
C ILE A 466 3.51 -10.13 -20.24
N TYR A 467 4.71 -9.81 -19.79
CA TYR A 467 5.87 -9.90 -20.65
C TYR A 467 6.83 -10.95 -20.11
N ASN A 468 7.05 -11.94 -20.93
CA ASN A 468 7.91 -13.07 -20.69
C ASN A 468 8.59 -13.38 -22.01
N GLU A 469 9.88 -13.69 -21.98
CA GLU A 469 10.65 -13.95 -23.20
C GLU A 469 10.06 -15.09 -24.03
N GLU A 470 9.68 -16.20 -23.40
CA GLU A 470 9.08 -17.33 -24.11
C GLU A 470 7.79 -16.95 -24.83
N LEU A 471 6.90 -16.21 -24.14
CA LEU A 471 5.64 -15.76 -24.71
C LEU A 471 5.87 -14.72 -25.81
N TYR A 472 6.82 -13.83 -25.64
CA TYR A 472 7.21 -12.86 -26.65
C TYR A 472 7.75 -13.55 -27.90
N ARG A 473 8.71 -14.47 -27.77
CA ARG A 473 9.29 -15.22 -28.90
C ARG A 473 8.26 -16.11 -29.61
N ALA A 474 7.32 -16.68 -28.89
CA ALA A 474 6.26 -17.51 -29.45
C ALA A 474 5.24 -16.69 -30.26
N ASN A 475 4.92 -15.48 -29.86
CA ASN A 475 3.82 -14.70 -30.40
C ASN A 475 4.25 -13.41 -31.10
N ASN A 476 5.51 -13.04 -31.03
CA ASN A 476 6.04 -11.76 -31.54
C ASN A 476 5.30 -10.53 -31.03
N SER A 477 4.75 -10.63 -29.81
CA SER A 477 3.90 -9.61 -29.21
C SER A 477 3.79 -9.78 -27.69
N PHE A 478 3.43 -8.72 -27.01
CA PHE A 478 3.03 -8.81 -25.61
C PHE A 478 1.64 -9.41 -25.48
N ILE A 479 1.40 -10.07 -24.36
CA ILE A 479 0.17 -10.77 -24.04
C ILE A 479 -0.46 -10.07 -22.83
N CYS A 480 -1.77 -9.86 -22.88
CA CYS A 480 -2.55 -9.44 -21.73
C CYS A 480 -3.37 -10.60 -21.17
N LYS A 481 -3.41 -10.67 -19.88
CA LYS A 481 -4.28 -11.57 -19.14
C LYS A 481 -5.40 -10.76 -18.51
N ARG A 482 -6.64 -11.17 -18.72
CA ARG A 482 -7.78 -10.60 -18.04
C ARG A 482 -7.81 -11.06 -16.59
N ILE A 483 -8.08 -10.14 -15.66
CA ILE A 483 -8.08 -10.43 -14.23
C ILE A 483 -9.31 -11.26 -13.84
N SER A 484 -10.47 -10.96 -14.42
CA SER A 484 -11.75 -11.55 -14.07
C SER A 484 -11.87 -13.04 -14.35
N ASP A 485 -11.36 -13.52 -15.48
CA ASP A 485 -11.49 -14.91 -15.94
C ASP A 485 -10.16 -15.58 -16.27
N GLY A 486 -9.06 -14.86 -16.17
CA GLY A 486 -7.73 -15.37 -16.48
C GLY A 486 -7.48 -15.60 -17.98
N SER A 487 -8.39 -15.19 -18.85
CA SER A 487 -8.24 -15.35 -20.32
C SER A 487 -7.03 -14.56 -20.83
N ILE A 488 -6.34 -15.13 -21.80
CA ILE A 488 -5.15 -14.52 -22.40
C ILE A 488 -5.54 -13.93 -23.75
N ARG A 489 -5.17 -12.69 -23.98
CA ARG A 489 -5.38 -11.98 -25.23
C ARG A 489 -4.05 -11.46 -25.76
N GLN A 490 -3.80 -11.66 -27.04
CA GLN A 490 -2.70 -11.01 -27.73
C GLN A 490 -3.07 -9.54 -27.96
N VAL A 491 -2.25 -8.62 -27.52
CA VAL A 491 -2.67 -7.23 -27.42
C VAL A 491 -1.88 -6.30 -28.30
N ILE A 492 -0.58 -6.52 -28.48
CA ILE A 492 0.28 -5.47 -29.01
C ILE A 492 1.19 -6.05 -30.07
N TYR A 493 0.97 -5.60 -31.29
CA TYR A 493 1.96 -5.72 -32.34
C TYR A 493 3.04 -4.66 -32.13
N LEU A 494 4.23 -5.10 -31.75
CA LEU A 494 5.36 -4.21 -31.62
C LEU A 494 5.75 -3.69 -33.00
N ASN A 495 6.03 -2.41 -33.12
CA ASN A 495 6.68 -1.90 -34.31
C ASN A 495 8.11 -2.47 -34.42
N GLU A 496 8.66 -2.51 -35.62
CA GLU A 496 9.97 -3.13 -35.88
C GLU A 496 11.09 -2.54 -34.98
N ARG A 497 11.05 -1.24 -34.69
CA ARG A 497 12.04 -0.60 -33.82
C ARG A 497 12.02 -1.18 -32.42
N THR A 498 10.85 -1.28 -31.83
CA THR A 498 10.70 -1.79 -30.45
C THR A 498 10.99 -3.26 -30.37
N LYS A 499 10.63 -4.01 -31.42
CA LYS A 499 11.00 -5.41 -31.54
C LYS A 499 12.52 -5.57 -31.55
N ASN A 500 13.23 -4.78 -32.33
CA ASN A 500 14.69 -4.80 -32.35
C ASN A 500 15.31 -4.44 -31.02
N GLU A 501 14.76 -3.42 -30.32
CA GLU A 501 15.22 -3.03 -28.97
C GLU A 501 15.01 -4.14 -27.94
N LEU A 502 13.93 -4.93 -28.04
CA LEU A 502 13.69 -6.10 -27.18
C LEU A 502 14.60 -7.27 -27.54
N ASP A 503 14.75 -7.56 -28.82
CA ASP A 503 15.63 -8.63 -29.30
C ASP A 503 17.09 -8.34 -28.89
N GLU A 504 17.57 -7.10 -29.05
CA GLU A 504 18.87 -6.65 -28.57
C GLU A 504 19.01 -6.82 -27.05
N LEU A 505 17.96 -6.51 -26.28
CA LEU A 505 17.97 -6.69 -24.82
C LEU A 505 18.07 -8.17 -24.46
N PHE A 506 17.25 -9.04 -25.08
CA PHE A 506 17.22 -10.48 -24.79
C PHE A 506 18.49 -11.20 -25.22
N GLU A 507 19.22 -10.69 -26.21
CA GLU A 507 20.51 -11.22 -26.65
C GLU A 507 21.70 -10.62 -25.88
N SER A 508 21.48 -9.59 -25.08
CA SER A 508 22.55 -8.92 -24.34
C SER A 508 22.96 -9.67 -23.08
N ASP A 509 24.23 -9.49 -22.68
CA ASP A 509 24.72 -9.94 -21.37
C ASP A 509 23.94 -9.31 -20.20
N GLU A 510 23.31 -8.15 -20.43
CA GLU A 510 22.49 -7.45 -19.43
C GLU A 510 21.23 -8.26 -19.08
N TYR A 511 20.67 -8.98 -20.04
CA TYR A 511 19.49 -9.82 -19.81
C TYR A 511 19.76 -10.97 -18.83
N LEU A 512 20.98 -11.46 -18.74
CA LEU A 512 21.37 -12.48 -17.74
C LEU A 512 21.13 -12.03 -16.30
N TYR A 513 21.00 -10.72 -16.05
CA TYR A 513 20.69 -10.18 -14.72
C TYR A 513 19.19 -10.12 -14.42
N ILE A 514 18.33 -10.27 -15.41
CA ILE A 514 16.87 -10.17 -15.27
C ILE A 514 16.10 -11.45 -15.63
N ALA A 515 16.70 -12.36 -16.39
CA ALA A 515 16.10 -13.63 -16.83
C ALA A 515 15.93 -14.69 -15.74
#